data_f0850159c2d9332af7ed6b32448bf006
#
_entry.id   f0850159c2d9332af7ed6b32448bf006
#
_cell.length_a   1.000
_cell.length_b   1.000
_cell.length_c   1.000
_cell.angle_alpha   90.00
_cell.angle_beta   90.00
_cell.angle_gamma   90.00
#
_symmetry.space_group_name_H-M   'P 1'
#
loop_
_entity.id
_entity.type
_entity.pdbx_description
1 polymer ?
#
loop_
_entity_poly.entity_id
_entity_poly.type
_entity_poly.pdbx_seq_one_letter_code
_entity_poly.pdbx_strand_id
1 'polypeptide(L)'
;MNFDLLHTDDIRVEHSDGTRRGVQQVLDACREERRPYVVLKEHDSLFLSPESNILVPVTMLEEEVYKAEICTYLARKTGAHLILLRANDYGSKAKQNTQRIITHIQTIAERTGDNITYEERVAKGDSFHIHKELHTYTSLPFKEGTGVGLIILTASREYGLDDWLFGPPEQYVIRHSPVPVMLVNPRADLFSLCD
;
A
#
# COMPACT_ATOMS: atom_id res chain seq x y z
N MET A 1 -19.25 4.13 9.90
CA MET A 1 -19.82 3.62 8.62
C MET A 1 -18.79 2.63 8.07
N ASN A 2 -19.16 1.36 7.99
CA ASN A 2 -18.23 0.35 7.47
C ASN A 2 -18.21 0.47 5.95
N PHE A 3 -17.03 0.72 5.40
CA PHE A 3 -16.85 0.80 3.96
C PHE A 3 -16.45 -0.59 3.45
N ASP A 4 -17.32 -1.18 2.65
CA ASP A 4 -17.06 -2.48 2.04
C ASP A 4 -16.30 -2.26 0.71
N LEU A 5 -14.97 -2.38 0.76
CA LEU A 5 -14.11 -2.27 -0.42
C LEU A 5 -14.38 -3.35 -1.48
N LEU A 6 -15.05 -4.45 -1.08
CA LEU A 6 -15.36 -5.56 -1.98
C LEU A 6 -16.43 -5.22 -3.02
N HIS A 7 -17.13 -4.09 -2.85
CA HIS A 7 -18.26 -3.68 -3.71
C HIS A 7 -17.98 -2.41 -4.52
N THR A 8 -16.72 -2.00 -4.64
CA THR A 8 -16.37 -0.85 -5.48
C THR A 8 -15.82 -1.30 -6.83
N ASP A 9 -16.35 -0.76 -7.92
CA ASP A 9 -15.84 -1.01 -9.26
C ASP A 9 -14.40 -0.46 -9.47
N ASP A 10 -13.94 0.41 -8.55
CA ASP A 10 -12.64 1.09 -8.64
C ASP A 10 -11.48 0.24 -8.12
N ILE A 11 -11.76 -0.76 -7.27
CA ILE A 11 -10.76 -1.62 -6.65
C ILE A 11 -11.10 -3.07 -6.96
N ARG A 12 -10.15 -3.79 -7.53
CA ARG A 12 -10.32 -5.21 -7.81
C ARG A 12 -9.85 -6.05 -6.63
N VAL A 13 -10.65 -7.03 -6.26
CA VAL A 13 -10.31 -8.01 -5.24
C VAL A 13 -9.97 -9.32 -5.90
N GLU A 14 -8.77 -9.83 -5.63
CA GLU A 14 -8.27 -11.09 -6.13
C GLU A 14 -7.93 -12.02 -4.98
N HIS A 15 -8.35 -13.27 -5.11
CA HIS A 15 -8.00 -14.31 -4.16
C HIS A 15 -6.74 -15.05 -4.59
N SER A 16 -5.81 -15.24 -3.68
CA SER A 16 -4.58 -15.97 -3.90
C SER A 16 -4.46 -17.13 -2.91
N ASP A 17 -4.02 -18.28 -3.40
CA ASP A 17 -3.67 -19.43 -2.55
C ASP A 17 -2.37 -19.20 -1.75
N GLY A 18 -1.73 -18.04 -1.88
CA GLY A 18 -0.46 -17.71 -1.25
C GLY A 18 0.76 -18.40 -1.85
N THR A 19 0.58 -19.24 -2.89
CA THR A 19 1.70 -19.83 -3.61
C THR A 19 2.45 -18.80 -4.42
N ARG A 20 3.73 -19.08 -4.72
CA ARG A 20 4.55 -18.20 -5.57
C ARG A 20 3.89 -17.95 -6.93
N ARG A 21 3.28 -18.99 -7.52
CA ARG A 21 2.62 -18.91 -8.83
C ARG A 21 1.33 -18.09 -8.76
N GLY A 22 0.48 -18.33 -7.76
CA GLY A 22 -0.78 -17.61 -7.59
C GLY A 22 -0.56 -16.12 -7.36
N VAL A 23 0.41 -15.76 -6.51
CA VAL A 23 0.77 -14.35 -6.29
C VAL A 23 1.34 -13.70 -7.56
N GLN A 24 2.17 -14.44 -8.32
CA GLN A 24 2.72 -13.92 -9.58
C GLN A 24 1.62 -13.58 -10.59
N GLN A 25 0.60 -14.41 -10.72
CA GLN A 25 -0.54 -14.15 -11.62
C GLN A 25 -1.28 -12.86 -11.25
N VAL A 26 -1.46 -12.58 -9.95
CA VAL A 26 -2.07 -11.33 -9.49
C VAL A 26 -1.18 -10.12 -9.80
N LEU A 27 0.14 -10.25 -9.60
CA LEU A 27 1.09 -9.18 -9.92
C LEU A 27 1.09 -8.83 -11.41
N ASP A 28 1.07 -9.84 -12.27
CA ASP A 28 1.03 -9.65 -13.73
C ASP A 28 -0.28 -8.96 -14.15
N ALA A 29 -1.42 -9.39 -13.61
CA ALA A 29 -2.72 -8.76 -13.87
C ALA A 29 -2.77 -7.29 -13.39
N CYS A 30 -2.24 -6.99 -12.22
CA CYS A 30 -2.18 -5.62 -11.69
C CYS A 30 -1.40 -4.67 -12.60
N ARG A 31 -0.35 -5.15 -13.28
CA ARG A 31 0.45 -4.34 -14.21
C ARG A 31 -0.28 -3.98 -15.49
N GLU A 32 -1.19 -4.82 -15.93
CA GLU A 32 -1.94 -4.63 -17.19
C GLU A 32 -3.19 -3.77 -16.98
N GLU A 33 -3.76 -3.78 -15.79
CA GLU A 33 -5.00 -3.06 -15.50
C GLU A 33 -4.77 -1.69 -14.84
N ARG A 34 -5.77 -0.81 -14.97
CA ARG A 34 -5.73 0.56 -14.43
C ARG A 34 -6.16 0.66 -12.97
N ARG A 35 -6.68 -0.42 -12.39
CA ARG A 35 -7.26 -0.42 -11.05
C ARG A 35 -6.27 -0.95 -10.00
N PRO A 36 -6.35 -0.47 -8.75
CA PRO A 36 -5.69 -1.13 -7.65
C PRO A 36 -6.25 -2.53 -7.40
N TYR A 37 -5.38 -3.44 -6.96
CA TYR A 37 -5.72 -4.81 -6.62
C TYR A 37 -5.56 -5.04 -5.13
N VAL A 38 -6.58 -5.60 -4.49
CA VAL A 38 -6.44 -6.16 -3.14
C VAL A 38 -6.27 -7.65 -3.24
N VAL A 39 -5.21 -8.17 -2.65
CA VAL A 39 -4.91 -9.59 -2.60
C VAL A 39 -5.35 -10.15 -1.25
N LEU A 40 -6.32 -11.06 -1.28
CA LEU A 40 -6.81 -11.79 -0.11
C LEU A 40 -6.31 -13.23 -0.15
N LYS A 41 -5.72 -13.71 0.93
CA LYS A 41 -5.45 -15.13 1.15
C LYS A 41 -6.65 -15.80 1.80
N GLU A 42 -6.65 -17.11 1.89
CA GLU A 42 -7.79 -17.93 2.34
C GLU A 42 -8.44 -17.49 3.66
N HIS A 43 -7.65 -16.93 4.57
CA HIS A 43 -8.12 -16.50 5.90
C HIS A 43 -8.12 -14.98 6.08
N ASP A 44 -7.81 -14.23 5.03
CA ASP A 44 -7.80 -12.78 5.09
C ASP A 44 -9.23 -12.23 5.05
N SER A 45 -9.48 -11.22 5.86
CA SER A 45 -10.68 -10.38 5.75
C SER A 45 -10.27 -8.93 5.59
N LEU A 46 -10.87 -8.23 4.65
CA LEU A 46 -10.64 -6.80 4.47
C LEU A 46 -11.74 -6.01 5.16
N PHE A 47 -11.37 -5.39 6.26
CA PHE A 47 -12.26 -4.51 7.01
C PHE A 47 -11.48 -3.25 7.40
N LEU A 48 -11.92 -2.10 6.94
CA LEU A 48 -11.35 -0.81 7.30
C LEU A 48 -12.41 0.07 7.99
N SER A 49 -12.01 0.68 9.08
CA SER A 49 -12.82 1.55 9.91
C SER A 49 -11.98 2.72 10.43
N PRO A 50 -12.56 3.72 11.12
CA PRO A 50 -11.79 4.78 11.76
C PRO A 50 -10.79 4.28 12.82
N GLU A 51 -10.93 3.04 13.28
CA GLU A 51 -10.02 2.41 14.22
C GLU A 51 -8.90 1.61 13.52
N SER A 52 -8.94 1.49 12.19
CA SER A 52 -7.95 0.76 11.42
C SER A 52 -6.77 1.65 11.04
N ASN A 53 -5.60 1.02 10.85
CA ASN A 53 -4.44 1.67 10.26
C ASN A 53 -4.14 1.07 8.88
N ILE A 54 -3.73 1.92 7.96
CA ILE A 54 -3.24 1.55 6.63
C ILE A 54 -1.74 1.81 6.60
N LEU A 55 -0.95 0.76 6.41
CA LEU A 55 0.52 0.85 6.33
C LEU A 55 0.93 1.12 4.88
N VAL A 56 1.66 2.21 4.67
CA VAL A 56 2.11 2.68 3.36
C VAL A 56 3.64 2.80 3.38
N PRO A 57 4.38 1.75 2.99
CA PRO A 57 5.82 1.87 2.85
C PRO A 57 6.17 2.82 1.69
N VAL A 58 7.17 3.67 1.90
CA VAL A 58 7.62 4.67 0.93
C VAL A 58 9.11 4.54 0.72
N THR A 59 9.50 4.16 -0.49
CA THR A 59 10.89 3.94 -0.91
C THR A 59 11.42 5.11 -1.75
N MET A 60 12.65 4.98 -2.26
CA MET A 60 13.25 5.97 -3.15
C MET A 60 12.71 5.93 -4.59
N LEU A 61 11.87 4.96 -4.95
CA LEU A 61 11.31 4.83 -6.30
C LEU A 61 10.34 5.96 -6.60
N GLU A 62 10.40 6.53 -7.80
CA GLU A 62 9.55 7.67 -8.17
C GLU A 62 8.06 7.31 -8.21
N GLU A 63 7.75 6.07 -8.51
CA GLU A 63 6.40 5.51 -8.57
C GLU A 63 5.67 5.48 -7.23
N GLU A 64 6.39 5.63 -6.13
CA GLU A 64 5.81 5.64 -4.78
C GLU A 64 4.74 6.73 -4.60
N VAL A 65 4.86 7.83 -5.33
CA VAL A 65 3.91 8.94 -5.25
C VAL A 65 2.51 8.59 -5.77
N TYR A 66 2.38 7.57 -6.61
CA TYR A 66 1.09 7.13 -7.15
C TYR A 66 0.19 6.51 -6.07
N LYS A 67 0.77 6.06 -4.95
CA LYS A 67 -0.01 5.61 -3.80
C LYS A 67 -0.79 6.73 -3.11
N ALA A 68 -0.37 7.99 -3.31
CA ALA A 68 -0.98 9.13 -2.64
C ALA A 68 -2.49 9.20 -2.88
N GLU A 69 -2.93 8.99 -4.11
CA GLU A 69 -4.33 9.07 -4.48
C GLU A 69 -5.16 7.98 -3.80
N ILE A 70 -4.74 6.71 -3.91
CA ILE A 70 -5.48 5.60 -3.31
C ILE A 70 -5.46 5.65 -1.78
N CYS A 71 -4.34 6.03 -1.16
CA CYS A 71 -4.25 6.17 0.29
C CYS A 71 -5.23 7.24 0.78
N THR A 72 -5.25 8.40 0.12
CA THR A 72 -6.14 9.49 0.45
C THR A 72 -7.61 9.10 0.26
N TYR A 73 -7.93 8.44 -0.85
CA TYR A 73 -9.28 7.95 -1.13
C TYR A 73 -9.76 7.00 -0.03
N LEU A 74 -8.95 5.99 0.31
CA LEU A 74 -9.31 5.01 1.34
C LEU A 74 -9.46 5.66 2.73
N ALA A 75 -8.52 6.51 3.12
CA ALA A 75 -8.59 7.20 4.41
C ALA A 75 -9.85 8.08 4.52
N ARG A 76 -10.24 8.79 3.46
CA ARG A 76 -11.47 9.58 3.41
C ARG A 76 -12.71 8.71 3.55
N LYS A 77 -12.77 7.61 2.82
CA LYS A 77 -13.96 6.72 2.78
C LYS A 77 -14.14 5.91 4.05
N THR A 78 -13.07 5.50 4.68
CA THR A 78 -13.10 4.60 5.84
C THR A 78 -12.87 5.30 7.17
N GLY A 79 -12.25 6.47 7.16
CA GLY A 79 -11.74 7.15 8.35
C GLY A 79 -10.44 6.55 8.90
N ALA A 80 -9.87 5.54 8.22
CA ALA A 80 -8.65 4.87 8.66
C ALA A 80 -7.46 5.80 8.71
N HIS A 81 -6.56 5.57 9.67
CA HIS A 81 -5.33 6.32 9.85
C HIS A 81 -4.21 5.83 8.92
N LEU A 82 -3.47 6.73 8.30
CA LEU A 82 -2.37 6.39 7.41
C LEU A 82 -1.03 6.38 8.16
N ILE A 83 -0.26 5.30 8.01
CA ILE A 83 1.10 5.20 8.52
C ILE A 83 2.05 5.21 7.32
N LEU A 84 2.68 6.35 7.07
CA LEU A 84 3.67 6.51 6.01
C LEU A 84 5.02 6.02 6.53
N LEU A 85 5.36 4.77 6.20
CA LEU A 85 6.60 4.14 6.64
C LEU A 85 7.71 4.41 5.63
N ARG A 86 8.50 5.45 5.88
CA ARG A 86 9.60 5.86 5.02
C ARG A 86 10.83 4.97 5.19
N ALA A 87 11.39 4.49 4.08
CA ALA A 87 12.65 3.78 4.07
C ALA A 87 13.81 4.65 4.59
N ASN A 88 14.77 4.02 5.26
CA ASN A 88 15.91 4.70 5.89
C ASN A 88 17.11 4.76 4.93
N ASP A 89 16.92 5.39 3.78
CA ASP A 89 17.96 5.59 2.77
C ASP A 89 18.92 6.72 3.15
N TYR A 90 20.17 6.61 2.72
CA TYR A 90 21.16 7.71 2.82
C TYR A 90 20.76 8.93 1.99
N GLY A 91 20.04 8.72 0.88
CA GLY A 91 19.58 9.79 -0.01
C GLY A 91 18.29 10.45 0.46
N SER A 92 17.93 11.55 -0.21
CA SER A 92 16.71 12.33 0.09
C SER A 92 15.46 11.85 -0.66
N LYS A 93 15.56 10.91 -1.59
CA LYS A 93 14.44 10.53 -2.48
C LYS A 93 13.24 9.96 -1.73
N ALA A 94 13.44 8.99 -0.82
CA ALA A 94 12.34 8.44 -0.02
C ALA A 94 11.66 9.53 0.82
N LYS A 95 12.45 10.45 1.40
CA LYS A 95 11.91 11.61 2.14
C LYS A 95 11.11 12.55 1.24
N GLN A 96 11.61 12.82 0.03
CA GLN A 96 10.88 13.66 -0.94
C GLN A 96 9.57 13.00 -1.38
N ASN A 97 9.57 11.69 -1.64
CA ASN A 97 8.38 10.94 -1.98
C ASN A 97 7.35 10.98 -0.84
N THR A 98 7.79 10.75 0.39
CA THR A 98 6.91 10.88 1.57
C THR A 98 6.29 12.28 1.65
N GLN A 99 7.10 13.33 1.46
CA GLN A 99 6.59 14.70 1.47
C GLN A 99 5.58 14.98 0.35
N ARG A 100 5.78 14.42 -0.84
CA ARG A 100 4.80 14.54 -1.94
C ARG A 100 3.47 13.87 -1.59
N ILE A 101 3.51 12.69 -0.96
CA ILE A 101 2.31 11.99 -0.49
C ILE A 101 1.59 12.83 0.58
N ILE A 102 2.33 13.35 1.56
CA ILE A 102 1.77 14.24 2.60
C ILE A 102 1.12 15.47 1.97
N THR A 103 1.80 16.14 1.04
CA THR A 103 1.27 17.33 0.36
C THR A 103 -0.02 17.00 -0.38
N HIS A 104 -0.09 15.84 -1.04
CA HIS A 104 -1.32 15.40 -1.70
C HIS A 104 -2.46 15.19 -0.70
N ILE A 105 -2.21 14.49 0.41
CA ILE A 105 -3.20 14.27 1.48
C ILE A 105 -3.74 15.60 2.00
N GLN A 106 -2.85 16.55 2.31
CA GLN A 106 -3.21 17.87 2.82
C GLN A 106 -4.05 18.67 1.81
N THR A 107 -3.63 18.68 0.55
CA THR A 107 -4.36 19.36 -0.54
C THR A 107 -5.78 18.81 -0.69
N ILE A 108 -5.95 17.51 -0.65
CA ILE A 108 -7.28 16.90 -0.74
C ILE A 108 -8.11 17.20 0.52
N ALA A 109 -7.52 17.06 1.70
CA ALA A 109 -8.20 17.35 2.97
C ALA A 109 -8.71 18.82 3.02
N GLU A 110 -7.89 19.78 2.59
CA GLU A 110 -8.27 21.19 2.49
C GLU A 110 -9.41 21.42 1.48
N ARG A 111 -9.32 20.79 0.31
CA ARG A 111 -10.31 20.93 -0.76
C ARG A 111 -11.67 20.35 -0.38
N THR A 112 -11.68 19.24 0.35
CA THR A 112 -12.92 18.50 0.67
C THR A 112 -13.46 18.77 2.06
N GLY A 113 -12.65 19.36 2.95
CA GLY A 113 -13.00 19.54 4.35
C GLY A 113 -12.94 18.26 5.19
N ASP A 114 -12.37 17.18 4.65
CA ASP A 114 -12.26 15.90 5.34
C ASP A 114 -11.09 15.89 6.34
N ASN A 115 -11.29 15.23 7.48
CA ASN A 115 -10.24 15.02 8.46
C ASN A 115 -9.48 13.73 8.16
N ILE A 116 -8.39 13.84 7.38
CA ILE A 116 -7.52 12.70 7.05
C ILE A 116 -6.37 12.68 8.04
N THR A 117 -6.28 11.62 8.84
CA THR A 117 -5.22 11.48 9.83
C THR A 117 -4.07 10.63 9.29
N TYR A 118 -2.84 11.05 9.56
CA TYR A 118 -1.63 10.32 9.15
C TYR A 118 -0.47 10.57 10.12
N GLU A 119 0.50 9.65 10.10
CA GLU A 119 1.80 9.84 10.73
C GLU A 119 2.93 9.37 9.81
N GLU A 120 4.12 9.98 9.91
CA GLU A 120 5.35 9.52 9.28
C GLU A 120 6.15 8.70 10.29
N ARG A 121 6.62 7.52 9.86
CA ARG A 121 7.61 6.72 10.59
C ARG A 121 8.79 6.39 9.70
N VAL A 122 9.96 6.22 10.30
CA VAL A 122 11.17 5.79 9.60
C VAL A 122 11.37 4.30 9.86
N ALA A 123 11.48 3.51 8.80
CA ALA A 123 11.82 2.10 8.88
C ALA A 123 13.25 1.90 9.39
N LYS A 124 13.58 0.71 9.86
CA LYS A 124 14.98 0.35 10.15
C LYS A 124 15.76 0.11 8.87
N GLY A 125 15.13 -0.56 7.89
CA GLY A 125 15.69 -0.88 6.59
C GLY A 125 15.59 0.26 5.59
N ASP A 126 16.47 0.22 4.61
CA ASP A 126 16.45 1.05 3.42
C ASP A 126 15.40 0.56 2.39
N SER A 127 15.34 1.21 1.23
CA SER A 127 14.40 0.88 0.16
C SER A 127 14.50 -0.56 -0.36
N PHE A 128 15.65 -1.21 -0.22
CA PHE A 128 15.86 -2.60 -0.65
C PHE A 128 15.42 -3.62 0.40
N HIS A 129 15.36 -3.22 1.67
CA HIS A 129 15.13 -4.14 2.79
C HIS A 129 13.80 -3.92 3.52
N ILE A 130 13.16 -2.75 3.35
CA ILE A 130 11.94 -2.39 4.06
C ILE A 130 10.82 -3.45 3.93
N HIS A 131 10.69 -4.09 2.77
CA HIS A 131 9.67 -5.11 2.51
C HIS A 131 9.78 -6.33 3.45
N LYS A 132 11.00 -6.67 3.91
CA LYS A 132 11.22 -7.78 4.85
C LYS A 132 10.77 -7.46 6.28
N GLU A 133 10.63 -6.18 6.58
CA GLU A 133 10.27 -5.71 7.92
C GLU A 133 8.76 -5.45 8.09
N LEU A 134 8.00 -5.37 6.99
CA LEU A 134 6.59 -4.94 7.04
C LEU A 134 5.75 -5.79 7.98
N HIS A 135 6.02 -7.10 8.07
CA HIS A 135 5.32 -7.99 9.01
C HIS A 135 5.51 -7.59 10.48
N THR A 136 6.65 -6.99 10.81
CA THR A 136 6.91 -6.48 12.18
C THR A 136 6.01 -5.30 12.50
N TYR A 137 5.79 -4.42 11.53
CA TYR A 137 4.95 -3.26 11.73
C TYR A 137 3.46 -3.61 11.80
N THR A 138 3.01 -4.70 11.17
CA THR A 138 1.62 -5.14 11.25
C THR A 138 1.21 -5.64 12.64
N SER A 139 2.19 -6.05 13.45
CA SER A 139 1.97 -6.56 14.82
C SER A 139 2.09 -5.48 15.90
N LEU A 140 2.52 -4.26 15.54
CA LEU A 140 2.68 -3.18 16.52
C LEU A 140 1.32 -2.53 16.81
N PRO A 141 1.04 -2.19 18.07
CA PRO A 141 -0.08 -1.32 18.39
C PRO A 141 0.25 0.09 17.87
N PHE A 142 -0.54 0.56 16.92
CA PHE A 142 -0.55 1.95 16.52
C PHE A 142 -1.76 2.58 17.18
N LYS A 143 -1.60 3.78 17.74
CA LYS A 143 -2.69 4.58 18.31
C LYS A 143 -3.76 3.75 19.04
N GLU A 144 -3.58 3.54 20.33
CA GLU A 144 -4.57 2.95 21.25
C GLU A 144 -5.15 1.57 20.86
N GLY A 145 -4.25 0.64 20.49
CA GLY A 145 -4.61 -0.78 20.36
C GLY A 145 -5.15 -1.21 19.01
N THR A 146 -5.24 -0.33 18.02
CA THR A 146 -5.63 -0.70 16.65
C THR A 146 -4.44 -1.21 15.86
N GLY A 147 -4.61 -2.37 15.22
CA GLY A 147 -3.61 -2.96 14.34
C GLY A 147 -3.66 -2.40 12.90
N VAL A 148 -2.69 -2.79 12.09
CA VAL A 148 -2.74 -2.56 10.65
C VAL A 148 -3.79 -3.49 10.04
N GLY A 149 -4.71 -2.94 9.24
CA GLY A 149 -5.74 -3.67 8.52
C GLY A 149 -5.44 -3.85 7.03
N LEU A 150 -4.50 -3.08 6.48
CA LEU A 150 -4.13 -3.12 5.07
C LEU A 150 -2.70 -2.60 4.88
N ILE A 151 -1.94 -3.22 3.96
CA ILE A 151 -0.68 -2.69 3.45
C ILE A 151 -0.90 -2.26 2.00
N ILE A 152 -0.40 -1.07 1.61
CA ILE A 152 -0.46 -0.58 0.23
C ILE A 152 0.93 -0.54 -0.36
N LEU A 153 1.16 -1.33 -1.42
CA LEU A 153 2.42 -1.41 -2.15
C LEU A 153 2.28 -0.87 -3.57
N THR A 154 3.36 -0.33 -4.11
CA THR A 154 3.50 -0.11 -5.56
C THR A 154 4.02 -1.42 -6.17
N ALA A 155 3.35 -1.93 -7.20
CA ALA A 155 3.85 -3.08 -7.93
C ALA A 155 5.08 -2.68 -8.76
N SER A 156 6.10 -3.53 -8.84
CA SER A 156 7.32 -3.25 -9.61
C SER A 156 7.01 -3.15 -11.11
N ARG A 157 7.65 -2.18 -11.78
CA ARG A 157 7.49 -1.97 -13.24
C ARG A 157 8.03 -3.12 -14.06
N GLU A 158 9.22 -3.56 -13.72
CA GLU A 158 10.00 -4.57 -14.43
C GLU A 158 10.68 -5.47 -13.41
N TYR A 159 10.86 -6.72 -13.77
CA TYR A 159 11.64 -7.65 -12.96
C TYR A 159 13.11 -7.58 -13.35
N GLY A 160 13.97 -7.36 -12.37
CA GLY A 160 15.40 -7.54 -12.51
C GLY A 160 15.80 -9.03 -12.49
N LEU A 161 17.08 -9.31 -12.74
CA LEU A 161 17.63 -10.67 -12.64
C LEU A 161 17.45 -11.26 -11.22
N ASP A 162 17.55 -10.42 -10.20
CA ASP A 162 17.36 -10.81 -8.81
C ASP A 162 15.90 -11.20 -8.54
N ASP A 163 14.93 -10.49 -9.12
CA ASP A 163 13.52 -10.81 -9.01
C ASP A 163 13.16 -12.12 -9.71
N TRP A 164 13.86 -12.46 -10.78
CA TRP A 164 13.71 -13.74 -11.46
C TRP A 164 14.16 -14.93 -10.57
N LEU A 165 15.22 -14.74 -9.79
CA LEU A 165 15.75 -15.77 -8.89
C LEU A 165 14.98 -15.89 -7.58
N PHE A 166 14.66 -14.74 -6.95
CA PHE A 166 14.10 -14.69 -5.60
C PHE A 166 12.62 -14.26 -5.55
N GLY A 167 12.07 -13.76 -6.64
CA GLY A 167 10.76 -13.14 -6.73
C GLY A 167 10.78 -11.66 -6.35
N PRO A 168 9.83 -10.87 -6.86
CA PRO A 168 9.75 -9.44 -6.54
C PRO A 168 9.43 -9.20 -5.06
N PRO A 169 9.84 -8.06 -4.50
CA PRO A 169 9.60 -7.71 -3.10
C PRO A 169 8.13 -7.82 -2.68
N GLU A 170 7.22 -7.45 -3.56
CA GLU A 170 5.77 -7.52 -3.32
C GLU A 170 5.29 -8.96 -3.12
N GLN A 171 5.86 -9.91 -3.85
CA GLN A 171 5.55 -11.33 -3.71
C GLN A 171 5.91 -11.82 -2.30
N TYR A 172 7.06 -11.39 -1.78
CA TYR A 172 7.46 -11.70 -0.41
C TYR A 172 6.44 -11.14 0.60
N VAL A 173 6.06 -9.87 0.46
CA VAL A 173 5.11 -9.21 1.38
C VAL A 173 3.76 -9.91 1.35
N ILE A 174 3.18 -10.15 0.17
CA ILE A 174 1.87 -10.82 0.04
C ILE A 174 1.88 -12.19 0.73
N ARG A 175 2.93 -12.97 0.53
CA ARG A 175 3.02 -14.32 1.11
C ARG A 175 3.18 -14.34 2.62
N HIS A 176 3.85 -13.36 3.19
CA HIS A 176 4.21 -13.33 4.61
C HIS A 176 3.41 -12.33 5.44
N SER A 177 2.64 -11.45 4.79
CA SER A 177 1.79 -10.50 5.53
C SER A 177 0.67 -11.22 6.27
N PRO A 178 0.40 -10.87 7.52
CA PRO A 178 -0.76 -11.34 8.27
C PRO A 178 -2.06 -10.57 7.93
N VAL A 179 -1.97 -9.57 7.07
CA VAL A 179 -3.09 -8.70 6.66
C VAL A 179 -3.15 -8.59 5.14
N PRO A 180 -4.30 -8.23 4.57
CA PRO A 180 -4.44 -7.97 3.14
C PRO A 180 -3.39 -7.01 2.60
N VAL A 181 -3.01 -7.20 1.34
CA VAL A 181 -2.07 -6.34 0.62
C VAL A 181 -2.76 -5.76 -0.61
N MET A 182 -2.74 -4.45 -0.73
CA MET A 182 -3.18 -3.75 -1.94
C MET A 182 -1.98 -3.41 -2.80
N LEU A 183 -2.12 -3.67 -4.10
CA LEU A 183 -1.14 -3.32 -5.12
C LEU A 183 -1.63 -2.13 -5.93
N VAL A 184 -0.78 -1.13 -6.09
CA VAL A 184 -1.01 0.03 -6.94
C VAL A 184 -0.17 -0.11 -8.20
N ASN A 185 -0.78 0.11 -9.37
CA ASN A 185 -0.06 0.05 -10.62
C ASN A 185 1.04 1.12 -10.68
N PRO A 186 2.28 0.78 -11.09
CA PRO A 186 3.40 1.72 -11.16
C PRO A 186 3.33 2.69 -12.35
N ARG A 187 2.34 2.58 -13.21
CA ARG A 187 2.19 3.38 -14.43
C ARG A 187 1.23 4.54 -14.21
N ALA A 188 1.75 5.77 -14.22
CA ALA A 188 0.97 6.98 -14.03
C ALA A 188 -0.13 7.18 -15.09
N ASP A 189 0.13 6.75 -16.32
CA ASP A 189 -0.80 6.87 -17.45
C ASP A 189 -2.02 5.94 -17.33
N LEU A 190 -1.94 4.96 -16.44
CA LEU A 190 -3.03 4.02 -16.16
C LEU A 190 -3.85 4.38 -14.92
N PHE A 191 -3.34 5.31 -14.12
CA PHE A 191 -3.95 5.64 -12.84
C PHE A 191 -4.92 6.81 -13.04
N SER A 192 -6.21 6.53 -12.94
CA SER A 192 -7.27 7.53 -12.91
C SER A 192 -8.32 7.05 -11.91
N LEU A 193 -8.27 7.56 -10.69
CA LEU A 193 -9.42 7.53 -9.81
C LEU A 193 -10.29 8.73 -10.19
N CYS A 194 -11.48 8.45 -10.67
CA CYS A 194 -12.44 9.51 -10.98
C CYS A 194 -12.74 10.35 -9.73
N ASP A 195 -12.90 11.62 -9.94
CA ASP A 195 -13.19 12.71 -8.98
C ASP A 195 -14.36 12.46 -8.03
#